data_8078fb2f38903220c92745a0906cf481
#
_entry.id   8078fb2f38903220c92745a0906cf481
#
_cell.length_a   1.000
_cell.length_b   1.000
_cell.length_c   1.000
_cell.angle_alpha   90.00
_cell.angle_beta   90.00
_cell.angle_gamma   90.00
#
_symmetry.space_group_name_H-M   'P 1'
#
loop_
_entity.id
_entity.type
_entity.pdbx_description
1 polymer ?
#
loop_
_entity_poly.entity_id
_entity_poly.type
_entity_poly.pdbx_seq_one_letter_code
_entity_poly.pdbx_strand_id
1 'polypeptide(L)'
;VDYSNIYVPKVETTTWDMGETDDFIRTNIGRPIRIIGASTGTDAHTVGIDAIMNMKGFAGHYGLERYDMIEALNLGSQVPNEEFISKALDYKADALLVSQTVTQKDVHIKNLTELVELLEAEGLRDKVILACGGPRITHELAKELGYDAGFGANTFADDVASYIAQELHRRMEEGLVEK
;
A
#
# COMPACT_ATOMS: atom_id res chain seq x y z
N VAL A 1 -15.76 15.42 -23.49
CA VAL A 1 -14.90 14.91 -22.42
C VAL A 1 -15.32 15.49 -21.10
N ASP A 2 -15.56 14.64 -20.18
CA ASP A 2 -15.87 15.08 -18.84
C ASP A 2 -14.59 15.26 -18.05
N TYR A 3 -14.26 16.48 -17.76
CA TYR A 3 -13.04 16.82 -17.07
C TYR A 3 -13.13 16.70 -15.56
N SER A 4 -14.31 16.50 -15.03
CA SER A 4 -14.44 16.36 -13.59
C SER A 4 -13.66 15.17 -13.07
N ASN A 5 -13.53 14.14 -13.87
CA ASN A 5 -12.77 12.94 -13.52
C ASN A 5 -11.28 13.16 -13.48
N ILE A 6 -10.81 14.18 -14.18
CA ILE A 6 -9.39 14.47 -14.29
C ILE A 6 -8.88 15.11 -13.00
N TYR A 7 -9.76 15.79 -12.28
CA TYR A 7 -9.37 16.54 -11.09
C TYR A 7 -9.33 15.72 -9.83
N VAL A 8 -9.68 14.46 -9.91
CA VAL A 8 -9.68 13.59 -8.75
C VAL A 8 -8.68 12.48 -8.99
N PRO A 9 -7.39 12.78 -8.78
CA PRO A 9 -6.37 11.76 -8.94
C PRO A 9 -6.52 10.71 -7.86
N LYS A 10 -7.04 9.58 -8.24
CA LYS A 10 -7.17 8.44 -7.35
C LYS A 10 -6.94 7.17 -8.15
N VAL A 11 -6.75 6.10 -7.44
CA VAL A 11 -6.48 4.81 -8.02
C VAL A 11 -7.68 4.38 -8.89
N GLU A 12 -7.39 3.98 -10.12
CA GLU A 12 -8.40 3.56 -11.08
C GLU A 12 -8.70 2.07 -10.94
N THR A 13 -9.33 1.69 -9.85
CA THR A 13 -9.78 0.32 -9.64
C THR A 13 -11.16 0.35 -9.00
N THR A 14 -11.90 -0.73 -9.18
CA THR A 14 -13.19 -0.88 -8.53
C THR A 14 -12.96 -1.18 -7.05
N THR A 15 -13.65 -0.49 -6.17
CA THR A 15 -13.58 -0.79 -4.74
C THR A 15 -14.62 -1.84 -4.39
N TRP A 16 -14.17 -2.93 -3.81
CA TRP A 16 -15.03 -4.03 -3.36
C TRP A 16 -15.09 -4.05 -1.84
N ASP A 17 -16.11 -4.68 -1.31
CA ASP A 17 -16.14 -4.95 0.13
C ASP A 17 -15.18 -6.09 0.49
N MET A 18 -15.05 -6.37 1.77
CA MET A 18 -14.12 -7.38 2.27
C MET A 18 -14.42 -8.78 1.69
N GLY A 19 -15.68 -9.17 1.66
CA GLY A 19 -16.08 -10.48 1.14
C GLY A 19 -15.78 -10.62 -0.33
N GLU A 20 -16.09 -9.59 -1.11
CA GLU A 20 -15.81 -9.59 -2.55
C GLU A 20 -14.31 -9.66 -2.82
N THR A 21 -13.52 -8.95 -2.04
CA THR A 21 -12.06 -8.95 -2.19
C THR A 21 -11.50 -10.34 -1.85
N ASP A 22 -11.92 -10.93 -0.74
CA ASP A 22 -11.47 -12.27 -0.36
C ASP A 22 -11.83 -13.31 -1.43
N ASP A 23 -13.03 -13.24 -1.96
CA ASP A 23 -13.46 -14.16 -3.02
C ASP A 23 -12.65 -13.99 -4.29
N PHE A 24 -12.35 -12.75 -4.66
CA PHE A 24 -11.51 -12.49 -5.83
C PHE A 24 -10.11 -13.09 -5.64
N ILE A 25 -9.53 -12.93 -4.47
CA ILE A 25 -8.19 -13.45 -4.18
C ILE A 25 -8.20 -14.99 -4.24
N ARG A 26 -9.20 -15.62 -3.62
CA ARG A 26 -9.32 -17.09 -3.67
C ARG A 26 -9.41 -17.62 -5.09
N THR A 27 -10.22 -16.97 -5.90
CA THR A 27 -10.52 -17.43 -7.25
C THR A 27 -9.39 -17.14 -8.23
N ASN A 28 -8.81 -15.95 -8.15
CA ASN A 28 -7.89 -15.47 -9.18
C ASN A 28 -6.42 -15.53 -8.79
N ILE A 29 -6.11 -15.47 -7.52
CA ILE A 29 -4.72 -15.51 -7.04
C ILE A 29 -4.39 -16.87 -6.43
N GLY A 30 -5.33 -17.44 -5.68
CA GLY A 30 -5.18 -18.80 -5.17
C GLY A 30 -4.33 -18.96 -3.92
N ARG A 31 -3.88 -17.85 -3.33
CA ARG A 31 -3.14 -17.84 -2.08
C ARG A 31 -3.35 -16.51 -1.37
N PRO A 32 -3.10 -16.44 -0.05
CA PRO A 32 -3.18 -15.15 0.64
C PRO A 32 -2.13 -14.17 0.10
N ILE A 33 -2.50 -12.89 0.09
CA ILE A 33 -1.59 -11.81 -0.27
C ILE A 33 -0.90 -11.34 1.00
N ARG A 34 0.41 -11.20 0.96
CA ARG A 34 1.19 -10.72 2.11
C ARG A 34 1.49 -9.24 1.96
N ILE A 35 1.07 -8.46 2.95
CA ILE A 35 1.19 -7.01 2.94
C ILE A 35 1.88 -6.56 4.21
N ILE A 36 2.92 -5.74 4.07
CA ILE A 36 3.59 -5.11 5.20
C ILE A 36 3.32 -3.62 5.15
N GLY A 37 3.01 -3.03 6.29
CA GLY A 37 2.80 -1.60 6.39
C GLY A 37 3.55 -0.98 7.55
N ALA A 38 3.96 0.26 7.40
CA ALA A 38 4.65 1.01 8.45
C ALA A 38 4.62 2.50 8.18
N SER A 39 4.81 3.28 9.25
CA SER A 39 5.22 4.67 9.13
C SER A 39 6.74 4.67 9.19
N THR A 40 7.38 5.12 8.13
CA THR A 40 8.83 4.97 7.97
C THR A 40 9.60 6.22 8.37
N GLY A 41 10.91 6.03 8.54
CA GLY A 41 11.81 7.11 8.92
C GLY A 41 11.60 7.57 10.34
N THR A 42 11.47 8.88 10.54
CA THR A 42 11.26 9.47 11.86
C THR A 42 9.78 9.75 12.16
N ASP A 43 8.89 9.36 11.25
CA ASP A 43 7.46 9.61 11.45
C ASP A 43 6.91 8.70 12.56
N ALA A 44 6.46 9.32 13.65
CA ALA A 44 5.95 8.62 14.81
C ALA A 44 4.42 8.42 14.79
N HIS A 45 3.76 8.89 13.74
CA HIS A 45 2.30 8.83 13.65
C HIS A 45 1.85 7.45 13.18
N THR A 46 0.95 6.82 13.94
CA THR A 46 0.46 5.48 13.60
C THR A 46 -1.02 5.46 13.22
N VAL A 47 -1.75 6.55 13.45
CA VAL A 47 -3.20 6.56 13.21
C VAL A 47 -3.56 6.13 11.79
N GLY A 48 -2.85 6.66 10.80
CA GLY A 48 -3.12 6.35 9.41
C GLY A 48 -2.85 4.88 9.06
N ILE A 49 -1.68 4.38 9.43
CA ILE A 49 -1.32 3.00 9.10
C ILE A 49 -2.17 2.00 9.92
N ASP A 50 -2.48 2.34 11.16
CA ASP A 50 -3.31 1.48 12.00
C ASP A 50 -4.74 1.38 11.46
N ALA A 51 -5.26 2.47 10.92
CA ALA A 51 -6.61 2.48 10.34
C ALA A 51 -6.73 1.53 9.14
N ILE A 52 -5.66 1.37 8.40
CA ILE A 52 -5.63 0.50 7.22
C ILE A 52 -5.27 -0.94 7.59
N MET A 53 -4.31 -1.12 8.49
CA MET A 53 -3.73 -2.45 8.77
C MET A 53 -4.44 -3.21 9.88
N ASN A 54 -4.76 -2.54 10.98
CA ASN A 54 -5.25 -3.23 12.15
C ASN A 54 -6.67 -3.77 11.98
N MET A 55 -6.94 -4.90 12.61
CA MET A 55 -8.20 -5.63 12.48
C MET A 55 -9.44 -4.77 12.68
N LYS A 56 -9.39 -3.84 13.64
CA LYS A 56 -10.51 -2.95 13.96
C LYS A 56 -10.81 -1.96 12.83
N GLY A 57 -9.76 -1.50 12.13
CA GLY A 57 -9.93 -0.53 11.07
C GLY A 57 -10.36 0.84 11.55
N PHE A 58 -11.12 1.54 10.71
CA PHE A 58 -11.56 2.90 10.98
C PHE A 58 -12.93 3.16 10.31
N ALA A 59 -13.79 3.89 11.01
CA ALA A 59 -15.09 4.34 10.46
C ALA A 59 -15.96 3.21 9.91
N GLY A 60 -15.92 2.03 10.53
CA GLY A 60 -16.70 0.90 10.09
C GLY A 60 -16.07 0.07 8.99
N HIS A 61 -14.89 0.47 8.52
CA HIS A 61 -14.12 -0.27 7.51
C HIS A 61 -13.05 -1.09 8.22
N TYR A 62 -13.17 -2.40 8.20
CA TYR A 62 -12.20 -3.26 8.87
C TYR A 62 -10.84 -3.20 8.19
N GLY A 63 -9.76 -3.24 8.99
CA GLY A 63 -8.40 -3.22 8.46
C GLY A 63 -7.99 -4.51 7.80
N LEU A 64 -6.85 -4.48 7.14
CA LEU A 64 -6.37 -5.60 6.33
C LEU A 64 -6.17 -6.88 7.13
N GLU A 65 -5.86 -6.78 8.41
CA GLU A 65 -5.69 -7.95 9.28
C GLU A 65 -6.98 -8.78 9.41
N ARG A 66 -8.12 -8.19 9.12
CA ARG A 66 -9.41 -8.87 9.21
C ARG A 66 -9.73 -9.72 7.99
N TYR A 67 -9.05 -9.47 6.87
CA TYR A 67 -9.33 -10.18 5.62
C TYR A 67 -8.82 -11.61 5.69
N ASP A 68 -9.64 -12.57 5.29
CA ASP A 68 -9.27 -13.98 5.30
C ASP A 68 -8.13 -14.31 4.34
N MET A 69 -8.05 -13.59 3.22
CA MET A 69 -7.09 -13.85 2.18
C MET A 69 -5.96 -12.81 2.14
N ILE A 70 -5.78 -12.06 3.22
CA ILE A 70 -4.66 -11.12 3.35
C ILE A 70 -3.93 -11.41 4.65
N GLU A 71 -2.62 -11.62 4.55
CA GLU A 71 -1.74 -11.73 5.71
C GLU A 71 -1.05 -10.38 5.86
N ALA A 72 -1.52 -9.57 6.80
CA ALA A 72 -1.06 -8.22 7.00
C ALA A 72 -0.16 -8.12 8.23
N LEU A 73 0.97 -7.41 8.08
CA LEU A 73 1.90 -7.18 9.18
C LEU A 73 2.12 -5.67 9.32
N ASN A 74 1.69 -5.13 10.45
CA ASN A 74 1.87 -3.73 10.77
C ASN A 74 3.12 -3.56 11.64
N LEU A 75 4.14 -2.91 11.10
CA LEU A 75 5.40 -2.70 11.82
C LEU A 75 5.39 -1.47 12.74
N GLY A 76 4.32 -0.67 12.66
CA GLY A 76 4.19 0.51 13.51
C GLY A 76 4.85 1.75 12.93
N SER A 77 5.46 2.54 13.80
CA SER A 77 6.04 3.83 13.40
C SER A 77 7.56 3.85 13.58
N GLN A 78 8.17 4.88 13.01
CA GLN A 78 9.62 5.15 13.11
C GLN A 78 10.46 3.97 12.62
N VAL A 79 9.98 3.30 11.58
CA VAL A 79 10.68 2.15 10.99
C VAL A 79 11.67 2.66 9.95
N PRO A 80 12.98 2.41 10.13
CA PRO A 80 13.95 2.79 9.11
C PRO A 80 13.67 2.08 7.79
N ASN A 81 13.95 2.74 6.68
CA ASN A 81 13.70 2.16 5.36
C ASN A 81 14.42 0.81 5.18
N GLU A 82 15.65 0.69 5.65
CA GLU A 82 16.42 -0.55 5.56
C GLU A 82 15.75 -1.69 6.32
N GLU A 83 15.22 -1.39 7.50
CA GLU A 83 14.51 -2.38 8.30
C GLU A 83 13.21 -2.80 7.62
N PHE A 84 12.51 -1.84 7.04
CA PHE A 84 11.27 -2.11 6.32
C PHE A 84 11.52 -3.09 5.16
N ILE A 85 12.57 -2.85 4.40
CA ILE A 85 12.96 -3.71 3.28
C ILE A 85 13.37 -5.10 3.77
N SER A 86 14.14 -5.16 4.85
CA SER A 86 14.56 -6.43 5.44
C SER A 86 13.36 -7.27 5.87
N LYS A 87 12.39 -6.64 6.51
CA LYS A 87 11.16 -7.31 6.93
C LYS A 87 10.33 -7.76 5.73
N ALA A 88 10.30 -6.94 4.68
CA ALA A 88 9.59 -7.28 3.46
C ALA A 88 10.17 -8.53 2.80
N LEU A 89 11.49 -8.66 2.80
CA LEU A 89 12.17 -9.84 2.27
C LEU A 89 11.86 -11.08 3.11
N ASP A 90 11.96 -10.95 4.44
CA ASP A 90 11.72 -12.07 5.35
C ASP A 90 10.28 -12.57 5.26
N TYR A 91 9.35 -11.65 5.14
CA TYR A 91 7.92 -11.96 5.08
C TYR A 91 7.48 -12.41 3.68
N LYS A 92 8.30 -12.16 2.68
CA LYS A 92 8.00 -12.38 1.26
C LYS A 92 6.75 -11.59 0.86
N ALA A 93 6.78 -10.30 1.17
CA ALA A 93 5.64 -9.42 0.95
C ALA A 93 5.34 -9.24 -0.54
N ASP A 94 4.07 -9.24 -0.88
CA ASP A 94 3.59 -8.91 -2.22
C ASP A 94 3.39 -7.41 -2.37
N ALA A 95 3.09 -6.73 -1.27
CA ALA A 95 2.82 -5.30 -1.27
C ALA A 95 3.40 -4.63 -0.04
N LEU A 96 3.84 -3.40 -0.22
CA LEU A 96 4.39 -2.55 0.85
C LEU A 96 3.56 -1.29 0.94
N LEU A 97 3.09 -0.97 2.15
CA LEU A 97 2.31 0.23 2.42
C LEU A 97 3.10 1.14 3.34
N VAL A 98 3.33 2.37 2.89
CA VAL A 98 4.09 3.36 3.64
C VAL A 98 3.18 4.51 4.03
N SER A 99 3.11 4.81 5.32
CA SER A 99 2.35 5.95 5.81
C SER A 99 3.30 7.09 6.16
N GLN A 100 2.98 8.28 5.70
CA GLN A 100 3.74 9.48 6.01
C GLN A 100 2.78 10.61 6.34
N THR A 101 2.95 11.19 7.53
CA THR A 101 2.23 12.39 7.91
C THR A 101 3.09 13.59 7.52
N VAL A 102 2.54 14.45 6.68
CA VAL A 102 3.29 15.57 6.12
C VAL A 102 3.29 16.74 7.12
N THR A 103 4.33 16.82 7.92
CA THR A 103 4.54 17.98 8.79
C THR A 103 5.58 18.91 8.22
N GLN A 104 6.57 18.35 7.52
CA GLN A 104 7.60 19.12 6.82
C GLN A 104 7.76 18.48 5.45
N LYS A 105 7.38 19.22 4.43
CA LYS A 105 7.28 18.72 3.06
C LYS A 105 8.52 17.99 2.55
N ASP A 106 9.70 18.59 2.75
CA ASP A 106 10.92 18.02 2.17
C ASP A 106 11.37 16.75 2.86
N VAL A 107 11.09 16.60 4.15
CA VAL A 107 11.52 15.44 4.91
C VAL A 107 10.79 14.17 4.45
N HIS A 108 9.47 14.23 4.29
CA HIS A 108 8.73 13.04 3.89
C HIS A 108 8.96 12.67 2.43
N ILE A 109 9.13 13.66 1.55
CA ILE A 109 9.45 13.38 0.14
C ILE A 109 10.80 12.69 0.06
N LYS A 110 11.78 13.18 0.80
CA LYS A 110 13.10 12.57 0.83
C LYS A 110 13.03 11.13 1.33
N ASN A 111 12.28 10.88 2.38
CA ASN A 111 12.16 9.55 2.95
C ASN A 111 11.47 8.58 2.00
N LEU A 112 10.40 9.02 1.34
CA LEU A 112 9.69 8.21 0.36
C LEU A 112 10.57 7.90 -0.86
N THR A 113 11.32 8.88 -1.32
CA THR A 113 12.23 8.71 -2.45
C THR A 113 13.36 7.73 -2.11
N GLU A 114 13.91 7.86 -0.91
CA GLU A 114 14.97 6.96 -0.45
C GLU A 114 14.51 5.51 -0.43
N LEU A 115 13.28 5.26 0.01
CA LEU A 115 12.75 3.91 0.04
C LEU A 115 12.69 3.30 -1.37
N VAL A 116 12.24 4.07 -2.36
CA VAL A 116 12.21 3.61 -3.74
C VAL A 116 13.62 3.28 -4.23
N GLU A 117 14.57 4.16 -3.97
CA GLU A 117 15.96 3.95 -4.38
C GLU A 117 16.56 2.68 -3.76
N LEU A 118 16.27 2.44 -2.48
CA LEU A 118 16.75 1.24 -1.79
C LEU A 118 16.12 -0.03 -2.37
N LEU A 119 14.83 0.02 -2.68
CA LEU A 119 14.14 -1.12 -3.30
C LEU A 119 14.71 -1.42 -4.68
N GLU A 120 15.02 -0.38 -5.46
CA GLU A 120 15.65 -0.55 -6.76
C GLU A 120 17.05 -1.16 -6.62
N ALA A 121 17.83 -0.68 -5.65
CA ALA A 121 19.16 -1.20 -5.41
C ALA A 121 19.15 -2.68 -5.02
N GLU A 122 18.11 -3.12 -4.31
CA GLU A 122 17.97 -4.52 -3.90
C GLU A 122 17.32 -5.40 -4.98
N GLY A 123 16.91 -4.80 -6.10
CA GLY A 123 16.24 -5.53 -7.15
C GLY A 123 14.81 -5.92 -6.82
N LEU A 124 14.20 -5.26 -5.84
CA LEU A 124 12.86 -5.59 -5.35
C LEU A 124 11.75 -4.71 -5.89
N ARG A 125 12.10 -3.53 -6.42
CA ARG A 125 11.08 -2.54 -6.78
C ARG A 125 10.02 -3.10 -7.74
N ASP A 126 10.44 -3.87 -8.72
CA ASP A 126 9.53 -4.45 -9.71
C ASP A 126 8.79 -5.69 -9.20
N LYS A 127 9.20 -6.23 -8.07
CA LYS A 127 8.64 -7.46 -7.53
C LYS A 127 7.54 -7.22 -6.50
N VAL A 128 7.40 -5.98 -6.04
CA VAL A 128 6.41 -5.63 -5.02
C VAL A 128 5.50 -4.50 -5.53
N ILE A 129 4.27 -4.50 -5.02
CA ILE A 129 3.37 -3.36 -5.19
C ILE A 129 3.72 -2.37 -4.10
N LEU A 130 4.04 -1.15 -4.46
CA LEU A 130 4.46 -0.13 -3.51
C LEU A 130 3.46 1.01 -3.49
N ALA A 131 2.86 1.24 -2.34
CA ALA A 131 1.87 2.31 -2.17
C ALA A 131 2.20 3.15 -0.95
N CYS A 132 1.89 4.42 -1.01
CA CYS A 132 2.03 5.30 0.13
C CYS A 132 0.73 6.01 0.42
N GLY A 133 0.56 6.42 1.67
CA GLY A 133 -0.65 7.07 2.12
C GLY A 133 -0.38 8.11 3.19
N GLY A 134 -1.34 9.00 3.36
CA GLY A 134 -1.29 10.06 4.35
C GLY A 134 -2.24 11.17 3.96
N PRO A 135 -2.62 12.05 4.90
CA PRO A 135 -3.64 13.07 4.64
C PRO A 135 -3.31 14.01 3.47
N ARG A 136 -2.05 14.20 3.17
CA ARG A 136 -1.60 15.09 2.09
C ARG A 136 -0.94 14.35 0.93
N ILE A 137 -0.96 13.03 0.96
CA ILE A 137 -0.45 12.24 -0.15
C ILE A 137 -1.54 12.15 -1.21
N THR A 138 -1.18 12.41 -2.46
CA THR A 138 -2.08 12.22 -3.59
C THR A 138 -1.56 11.07 -4.44
N HIS A 139 -2.43 10.47 -5.22
CA HIS A 139 -2.03 9.42 -6.15
C HIS A 139 -1.00 9.97 -7.15
N GLU A 140 -1.22 11.19 -7.62
CA GLU A 140 -0.32 11.85 -8.55
C GLU A 140 1.08 12.03 -7.97
N LEU A 141 1.17 12.54 -6.73
CA LEU A 141 2.45 12.70 -6.06
C LEU A 141 3.16 11.37 -5.88
N ALA A 142 2.41 10.35 -5.46
CA ALA A 142 2.98 9.02 -5.27
C ALA A 142 3.59 8.50 -6.58
N LYS A 143 2.88 8.66 -7.69
CA LYS A 143 3.39 8.21 -8.99
C LYS A 143 4.66 8.96 -9.37
N GLU A 144 4.71 10.27 -9.11
CA GLU A 144 5.91 11.08 -9.38
C GLU A 144 7.12 10.59 -8.57
N LEU A 145 6.88 10.11 -7.35
CA LEU A 145 7.94 9.63 -6.48
C LEU A 145 8.39 8.20 -6.80
N GLY A 146 7.72 7.53 -7.72
CA GLY A 146 8.07 6.17 -8.10
C GLY A 146 7.24 5.08 -7.42
N TYR A 147 6.13 5.46 -6.77
CA TYR A 147 5.21 4.52 -6.16
C TYR A 147 4.13 4.08 -7.17
N ASP A 148 3.55 2.93 -6.93
CA ASP A 148 2.48 2.42 -7.80
C ASP A 148 1.17 3.15 -7.55
N ALA A 149 0.90 3.52 -6.31
CA ALA A 149 -0.33 4.19 -5.94
C ALA A 149 -0.15 5.06 -4.72
N GLY A 150 -0.99 6.08 -4.59
CA GLY A 150 -1.09 6.91 -3.42
C GLY A 150 -2.52 6.94 -2.91
N PHE A 151 -2.67 6.84 -1.59
CA PHE A 151 -3.97 6.84 -0.92
C PHE A 151 -4.03 8.00 0.06
N GLY A 152 -4.75 9.05 -0.32
CA GLY A 152 -4.88 10.26 0.48
C GLY A 152 -6.01 10.18 1.48
N ALA A 153 -6.52 11.37 1.86
CA ALA A 153 -7.66 11.49 2.76
C ALA A 153 -8.88 10.77 2.17
N ASN A 154 -9.74 10.28 3.04
CA ASN A 154 -10.97 9.55 2.67
C ASN A 154 -10.72 8.22 1.96
N THR A 155 -9.56 7.63 2.16
CA THR A 155 -9.24 6.29 1.68
C THR A 155 -9.30 5.32 2.84
N PHE A 156 -9.89 4.16 2.61
CA PHE A 156 -10.10 3.14 3.64
C PHE A 156 -9.42 1.83 3.26
N ALA A 157 -9.39 0.89 4.19
CA ALA A 157 -8.74 -0.40 3.96
C ALA A 157 -9.30 -1.14 2.75
N ASP A 158 -10.61 -1.05 2.52
CA ASP A 158 -11.23 -1.72 1.38
C ASP A 158 -10.76 -1.15 0.05
N ASP A 159 -10.47 0.16 -0.03
CA ASP A 159 -9.88 0.75 -1.24
C ASP A 159 -8.50 0.17 -1.50
N VAL A 160 -7.69 0.06 -0.45
CA VAL A 160 -6.33 -0.45 -0.55
C VAL A 160 -6.34 -1.94 -0.91
N ALA A 161 -7.16 -2.73 -0.24
CA ALA A 161 -7.26 -4.16 -0.49
C ALA A 161 -7.72 -4.45 -1.92
N SER A 162 -8.73 -3.73 -2.39
CA SER A 162 -9.25 -3.90 -3.75
C SER A 162 -8.17 -3.59 -4.78
N TYR A 163 -7.45 -2.50 -4.59
CA TYR A 163 -6.38 -2.12 -5.50
C TYR A 163 -5.29 -3.19 -5.55
N ILE A 164 -4.80 -3.62 -4.38
CA ILE A 164 -3.70 -4.58 -4.33
C ILE A 164 -4.09 -5.91 -4.96
N ALA A 165 -5.30 -6.39 -4.68
CA ALA A 165 -5.78 -7.65 -5.26
C ALA A 165 -5.84 -7.58 -6.79
N GLN A 166 -6.40 -6.51 -7.32
CA GLN A 166 -6.53 -6.32 -8.77
C GLN A 166 -5.16 -6.13 -9.43
N GLU A 167 -4.29 -5.35 -8.81
CA GLU A 167 -2.98 -5.09 -9.38
C GLU A 167 -2.09 -6.34 -9.34
N LEU A 168 -2.12 -7.11 -8.26
CA LEU A 168 -1.34 -8.34 -8.18
C LEU A 168 -1.83 -9.35 -9.22
N HIS A 169 -3.13 -9.50 -9.38
CA HIS A 169 -3.69 -10.38 -10.39
C HIS A 169 -3.25 -9.96 -11.80
N ARG A 170 -3.30 -8.67 -12.11
CA ARG A 170 -2.85 -8.14 -13.39
C ARG A 170 -1.38 -8.50 -13.64
N ARG A 171 -0.53 -8.32 -12.63
CA ARG A 171 0.90 -8.63 -12.76
C ARG A 171 1.16 -10.12 -12.96
N MET A 172 0.37 -10.97 -12.31
CA MET A 172 0.47 -12.41 -12.52
C MET A 172 0.05 -12.81 -13.93
N GLU A 173 -1.03 -12.20 -14.44
CA GLU A 173 -1.52 -12.45 -15.80
C GLU A 173 -0.50 -12.01 -16.84
N GLU A 174 0.23 -10.95 -16.60
CA GLU A 174 1.24 -10.43 -17.51
C GLU A 174 2.60 -11.08 -17.30
N GLY A 175 2.73 -11.99 -16.35
CA GLY A 175 3.99 -12.67 -16.07
C GLY A 175 5.04 -11.82 -15.38
N LEU A 176 4.64 -10.68 -14.80
CA LEU A 176 5.57 -9.77 -14.12
C LEU A 176 5.96 -10.27 -12.73
N VAL A 177 5.10 -11.05 -12.10
CA VAL A 177 5.39 -11.71 -10.83
C VAL A 177 4.92 -13.15 -10.88
N GLU A 178 5.52 -14.00 -10.06
CA GLU A 178 5.15 -15.40 -9.97
C GLU A 178 3.84 -15.59 -9.20
N LYS A 179 3.11 -16.61 -9.58
CA LYS A 179 1.89 -16.98 -8.89
C LYS A 179 2.14 -17.61 -7.52
#